data_db5a9e1d3239c778bf338641eeaedcda
#
_entry.id   db5a9e1d3239c778bf338641eeaedcda
#
_cell.length_a   1.000
_cell.length_b   1.000
_cell.length_c   1.000
_cell.angle_alpha   90.00
_cell.angle_beta   90.00
_cell.angle_gamma   90.00
#
_symmetry.space_group_name_H-M   'P 1'
#
loop_
_entity.id
_entity.type
_entity.pdbx_description
1 polymer ?
#
loop_
_entity_poly.entity_id
_entity_poly.type
_entity_poly.pdbx_seq_one_letter_code
_entity_poly.pdbx_strand_id
1 'polypeptide(L)'
;AGAAVWGLIRAAQSENPDRIILLDTAAGSGLDVGGVDMGSVLAAALATGEPQIAMRGAALSTPRLVRYTTGAAVPDVPAVFDSEGTVLVTGGTGSLGAMVARHLVAGHGVRRLLLVSRRGSDAEGAAELVAELGESGAVVTVCACDVADRDAVAAVLAAVPVEHPLTGVVHLAGVLDDGVIGALTPERIEGVFAPKVTAVRHLDELTRELAPQLASF
;
A
#
# COMPACT_ATOMS: atom_id res chain seq x y z
N ALA A 1 -6.05 -3.86 11.40
CA ALA A 1 -7.01 -2.88 11.96
C ALA A 1 -6.27 -1.71 12.65
N GLY A 2 -5.23 -1.96 13.44
CA GLY A 2 -4.53 -0.91 14.21
C GLY A 2 -3.97 0.25 13.37
N ALA A 3 -3.34 -0.03 12.23
CA ALA A 3 -2.74 1.01 11.39
C ALA A 3 -3.76 2.02 10.83
N ALA A 4 -4.95 1.56 10.46
CA ALA A 4 -6.02 2.44 9.97
C ALA A 4 -6.53 3.38 11.08
N VAL A 5 -6.69 2.84 12.30
CA VAL A 5 -7.06 3.65 13.49
C VAL A 5 -5.98 4.70 13.78
N TRP A 6 -4.70 4.29 13.74
CA TRP A 6 -3.59 5.22 13.90
C TRP A 6 -3.61 6.35 12.87
N GLY A 7 -3.82 6.02 11.60
CA GLY A 7 -3.90 7.02 10.54
C GLY A 7 -5.03 8.03 10.78
N LEU A 8 -6.23 7.55 11.09
CA LEU A 8 -7.39 8.38 11.37
C LEU A 8 -7.15 9.31 12.57
N ILE A 9 -6.65 8.75 13.68
CA ILE A 9 -6.44 9.54 14.90
C ILE A 9 -5.29 10.53 14.74
N ARG A 10 -4.25 10.21 13.97
CA ARG A 10 -3.18 11.18 13.63
C ARG A 10 -3.71 12.37 12.83
N ALA A 11 -4.62 12.14 11.90
CA ALA A 11 -5.32 13.24 11.21
C ALA A 11 -6.13 14.07 12.21
N ALA A 12 -6.90 13.41 13.10
CA ALA A 12 -7.66 14.09 14.15
C ALA A 12 -6.77 14.90 15.11
N GLN A 13 -5.58 14.42 15.45
CA GLN A 13 -4.59 15.16 16.26
C GLN A 13 -4.15 16.44 15.55
N SER A 14 -3.93 16.38 14.23
CA SER A 14 -3.54 17.59 13.47
C SER A 14 -4.65 18.65 13.43
N GLU A 15 -5.91 18.23 13.44
CA GLU A 15 -7.07 19.13 13.51
C GLU A 15 -7.36 19.65 14.92
N ASN A 16 -6.96 18.89 15.93
CA ASN A 16 -7.23 19.17 17.34
C ASN A 16 -5.93 19.07 18.18
N PRO A 17 -5.01 20.01 18.05
CA PRO A 17 -3.75 19.99 18.76
C PRO A 17 -3.95 19.84 20.28
N ASP A 18 -3.09 19.05 20.90
CA ASP A 18 -3.04 18.83 22.36
C ASP A 18 -4.31 18.22 23.00
N ARG A 19 -5.27 17.77 22.17
CA ARG A 19 -6.54 17.19 22.66
C ARG A 19 -6.57 15.66 22.66
N ILE A 20 -5.70 15.02 21.92
CA ILE A 20 -5.72 13.58 21.67
C ILE A 20 -4.30 13.05 21.84
N ILE A 21 -4.15 11.95 22.60
CA ILE A 21 -2.90 11.21 22.71
C ILE A 21 -3.16 9.77 22.25
N LEU A 22 -2.28 9.26 21.38
CA LEU A 22 -2.26 7.86 20.98
C LEU A 22 -1.28 7.09 21.86
N LEU A 23 -1.77 6.05 22.53
CA LEU A 23 -0.96 5.10 23.27
C LEU A 23 -1.09 3.71 22.62
N ASP A 24 0.03 3.20 22.07
CA ASP A 24 0.12 1.85 21.51
C ASP A 24 0.71 0.90 22.54
N THR A 25 -0.03 -0.14 22.88
CA THR A 25 0.39 -1.19 23.81
C THR A 25 0.63 -2.49 23.07
N ALA A 26 1.44 -3.41 23.64
CA ALA A 26 1.66 -4.72 23.04
C ALA A 26 0.35 -5.52 22.91
N ALA A 27 0.22 -6.31 21.85
CA ALA A 27 -0.93 -7.18 21.66
C ALA A 27 -1.03 -8.20 22.83
N GLY A 28 -2.23 -8.38 23.35
CA GLY A 28 -2.48 -9.28 24.49
C GLY A 28 -2.24 -8.66 25.87
N SER A 29 -1.66 -7.48 25.95
CA SER A 29 -1.70 -6.69 27.16
C SER A 29 -3.08 -6.06 27.27
N GLY A 30 -4.08 -6.77 27.78
CA GLY A 30 -5.34 -6.16 28.17
C GLY A 30 -5.10 -4.94 29.08
N LEU A 31 -6.10 -4.42 29.71
CA LEU A 31 -5.92 -3.35 30.72
C LEU A 31 -5.03 -3.80 31.92
N ASP A 32 -4.68 -5.10 31.98
CA ASP A 32 -3.74 -5.69 32.93
C ASP A 32 -2.39 -5.93 32.25
N VAL A 33 -1.57 -4.89 32.23
CA VAL A 33 -0.21 -4.94 31.68
C VAL A 33 0.75 -5.45 32.75
N GLY A 34 0.67 -6.76 33.03
CA GLY A 34 1.65 -7.43 33.93
C GLY A 34 1.75 -6.83 35.32
N GLY A 35 0.64 -6.41 35.94
CA GLY A 35 0.61 -5.80 37.26
C GLY A 35 0.92 -4.30 37.30
N VAL A 36 1.05 -3.65 36.13
CA VAL A 36 1.23 -2.19 36.07
C VAL A 36 -0.15 -1.52 36.12
N ASP A 37 -0.35 -0.62 37.07
CA ASP A 37 -1.56 0.19 37.17
C ASP A 37 -1.72 1.11 35.92
N MET A 38 -2.81 0.94 35.18
CA MET A 38 -3.10 1.72 33.98
C MET A 38 -3.17 3.23 34.27
N GLY A 39 -3.62 3.60 35.47
CA GLY A 39 -3.63 5.02 35.90
C GLY A 39 -2.23 5.61 35.91
N SER A 40 -1.26 4.88 36.45
CA SER A 40 0.14 5.30 36.45
C SER A 40 0.74 5.37 35.05
N VAL A 41 0.39 4.44 34.16
CA VAL A 41 0.80 4.45 32.75
C VAL A 41 0.25 5.68 32.02
N LEU A 42 -1.03 5.97 32.19
CA LEU A 42 -1.67 7.13 31.59
C LEU A 42 -1.08 8.44 32.13
N ALA A 43 -0.84 8.51 33.44
CA ALA A 43 -0.20 9.68 34.04
C ALA A 43 1.23 9.89 33.52
N ALA A 44 2.02 8.82 33.38
CA ALA A 44 3.36 8.86 32.81
C ALA A 44 3.31 9.27 31.32
N ALA A 45 2.39 8.70 30.54
CA ALA A 45 2.21 9.06 29.14
C ALA A 45 1.84 10.55 28.98
N LEU A 46 0.88 11.04 29.75
CA LEU A 46 0.47 12.45 29.75
C LEU A 46 1.63 13.38 30.15
N ALA A 47 2.45 12.98 31.12
CA ALA A 47 3.58 13.76 31.59
C ALA A 47 4.69 13.91 30.53
N THR A 48 4.73 13.07 29.50
CA THR A 48 5.70 13.20 28.40
C THR A 48 5.43 14.42 27.50
N GLY A 49 4.19 14.87 27.41
CA GLY A 49 3.74 15.86 26.43
C GLY A 49 3.75 15.39 24.97
N GLU A 50 3.97 14.09 24.73
CA GLU A 50 4.08 13.52 23.39
C GLU A 50 2.71 13.08 22.85
N PRO A 51 2.37 13.41 21.61
CA PRO A 51 1.07 13.05 21.04
C PRO A 51 0.97 11.57 20.67
N GLN A 52 2.09 10.87 20.50
CA GLN A 52 2.14 9.47 20.09
C GLN A 52 3.17 8.72 20.92
N ILE A 53 2.74 7.69 21.60
CA ILE A 53 3.56 6.92 22.55
C ILE A 53 3.34 5.44 22.29
N ALA A 54 4.41 4.67 22.29
CA ALA A 54 4.37 3.21 22.34
C ALA A 54 4.90 2.73 23.68
N MET A 55 4.18 1.81 24.31
CA MET A 55 4.60 1.14 25.55
C MET A 55 4.97 -0.31 25.24
N ARG A 56 6.16 -0.71 25.67
CA ARG A 56 6.66 -2.08 25.58
C ARG A 56 7.26 -2.46 26.93
N GLY A 57 6.57 -3.33 27.66
CA GLY A 57 6.87 -3.53 29.07
C GLY A 57 6.73 -2.21 29.86
N ALA A 58 7.73 -1.83 30.63
CA ALA A 58 7.77 -0.56 31.39
C ALA A 58 8.36 0.61 30.58
N ALA A 59 8.81 0.39 29.34
CA ALA A 59 9.43 1.43 28.54
C ALA A 59 8.41 2.18 27.71
N LEU A 60 8.46 3.52 27.76
CA LEU A 60 7.75 4.41 26.86
C LEU A 60 8.69 4.87 25.75
N SER A 61 8.20 4.84 24.51
CA SER A 61 8.93 5.30 23.32
C SER A 61 8.05 6.19 22.48
N THR A 62 8.63 7.13 21.78
CA THR A 62 7.91 8.04 20.89
C THR A 62 8.54 8.04 19.50
N PRO A 63 7.74 8.06 18.40
CA PRO A 63 8.28 8.03 17.05
C PRO A 63 9.02 9.33 16.71
N ARG A 64 10.12 9.19 15.99
CA ARG A 64 10.88 10.33 15.44
C ARG A 64 11.24 10.06 13.99
N LEU A 65 11.01 11.06 13.14
CA LEU A 65 11.52 11.02 11.77
C LEU A 65 13.01 11.39 11.82
N VAL A 66 13.83 10.45 11.37
CA VAL A 66 15.28 10.65 11.28
C VAL A 66 15.74 10.45 9.84
N ARG A 67 16.81 11.17 9.46
CA ARG A 67 17.42 10.92 8.14
C ARG A 67 18.07 9.54 8.16
N TYR A 68 17.65 8.70 7.23
CA TYR A 68 18.32 7.43 7.00
C TYR A 68 19.68 7.69 6.32
N THR A 69 20.75 7.31 6.98
CA THR A 69 22.11 7.33 6.39
C THR A 69 22.53 5.89 6.17
N THR A 70 22.69 5.51 4.91
CA THR A 70 23.31 4.24 4.56
C THR A 70 24.78 4.30 4.93
N GLY A 71 25.14 3.73 6.07
CA GLY A 71 26.55 3.67 6.55
C GLY A 71 27.44 2.66 5.84
N ALA A 72 26.93 1.92 4.88
CA ALA A 72 27.66 1.00 4.02
C ALA A 72 27.12 1.10 2.60
N ALA A 73 27.95 0.78 1.60
CA ALA A 73 27.49 0.57 0.23
C ALA A 73 26.25 -0.34 0.27
N VAL A 74 25.17 0.11 -0.37
CA VAL A 74 23.98 -0.75 -0.54
C VAL A 74 24.48 -2.05 -1.14
N PRO A 75 24.29 -3.21 -0.49
CA PRO A 75 24.69 -4.47 -1.10
C PRO A 75 24.09 -4.53 -2.50
N ASP A 76 24.80 -5.17 -3.43
CA ASP A 76 24.25 -5.43 -4.76
C ASP A 76 22.97 -6.26 -4.58
N VAL A 77 21.84 -5.58 -4.49
CA VAL A 77 20.55 -6.22 -4.28
C VAL A 77 20.19 -6.83 -5.61
N PRO A 78 19.97 -8.16 -5.69
CA PRO A 78 19.53 -8.79 -6.91
C PRO A 78 18.32 -8.05 -7.50
N ALA A 79 18.27 -7.94 -8.83
CA ALA A 79 17.14 -7.33 -9.50
C ALA A 79 15.83 -8.00 -9.03
N VAL A 80 14.92 -7.21 -8.49
CA VAL A 80 13.62 -7.71 -7.99
C VAL A 80 12.73 -8.15 -9.15
N PHE A 81 12.90 -7.51 -10.31
CA PHE A 81 12.14 -7.80 -11.53
C PHE A 81 13.08 -8.35 -12.59
N ASP A 82 12.56 -9.27 -13.41
CA ASP A 82 13.24 -9.81 -14.58
C ASP A 82 12.48 -9.46 -15.88
N SER A 83 13.08 -9.80 -17.01
CA SER A 83 12.50 -9.55 -18.33
C SER A 83 11.47 -10.59 -18.76
N GLU A 84 11.41 -11.73 -18.09
CA GLU A 84 10.60 -12.88 -18.50
C GLU A 84 9.22 -12.90 -17.84
N GLY A 85 9.15 -12.37 -16.62
CA GLY A 85 7.93 -12.31 -15.85
C GLY A 85 7.03 -11.12 -16.20
N THR A 86 5.79 -11.18 -15.74
CA THR A 86 4.80 -10.12 -15.87
C THR A 86 4.72 -9.32 -14.57
N VAL A 87 4.69 -8.00 -14.66
CA VAL A 87 4.44 -7.10 -13.54
C VAL A 87 3.04 -6.50 -13.67
N LEU A 88 2.20 -6.73 -12.68
CA LEU A 88 0.88 -6.12 -12.54
C LEU A 88 1.02 -4.72 -11.93
N VAL A 89 0.41 -3.72 -12.57
CA VAL A 89 0.31 -2.37 -12.03
C VAL A 89 -1.16 -1.98 -11.93
N THR A 90 -1.71 -1.94 -10.73
CA THR A 90 -3.08 -1.45 -10.52
C THR A 90 -3.09 0.08 -10.51
N GLY A 91 -4.15 0.68 -11.02
CA GLY A 91 -4.15 2.12 -11.31
C GLY A 91 -3.18 2.49 -12.45
N GLY A 92 -2.80 1.49 -13.27
CA GLY A 92 -1.72 1.57 -14.25
C GLY A 92 -1.93 2.61 -15.36
N THR A 93 -3.18 2.96 -15.68
CA THR A 93 -3.51 4.00 -16.67
C THR A 93 -3.62 5.41 -16.05
N GLY A 94 -3.46 5.55 -14.74
CA GLY A 94 -3.41 6.86 -14.08
C GLY A 94 -2.02 7.50 -14.18
N SER A 95 -1.90 8.78 -13.84
CA SER A 95 -0.64 9.53 -13.93
C SER A 95 0.52 8.87 -13.20
N LEU A 96 0.30 8.43 -11.96
CA LEU A 96 1.33 7.74 -11.18
C LEU A 96 1.62 6.35 -11.76
N GLY A 97 0.58 5.62 -12.19
CA GLY A 97 0.73 4.31 -12.83
C GLY A 97 1.58 4.37 -14.10
N ALA A 98 1.31 5.35 -14.95
CA ALA A 98 2.09 5.58 -16.17
C ALA A 98 3.57 5.91 -15.87
N MET A 99 3.83 6.74 -14.85
CA MET A 99 5.19 7.06 -14.42
C MET A 99 5.93 5.81 -13.93
N VAL A 100 5.28 5.00 -13.11
CA VAL A 100 5.85 3.76 -12.59
C VAL A 100 6.06 2.74 -13.71
N ALA A 101 5.12 2.59 -14.64
CA ALA A 101 5.27 1.69 -15.78
C ALA A 101 6.49 2.04 -16.63
N ARG A 102 6.71 3.33 -16.94
CA ARG A 102 7.91 3.81 -17.63
C ARG A 102 9.19 3.47 -16.86
N HIS A 103 9.17 3.71 -15.56
CA HIS A 103 10.33 3.41 -14.71
C HIS A 103 10.65 1.92 -14.66
N LEU A 104 9.65 1.05 -14.56
CA LEU A 104 9.83 -0.40 -14.59
C LEU A 104 10.48 -0.86 -15.90
N VAL A 105 10.05 -0.32 -17.03
CA VAL A 105 10.61 -0.67 -18.34
C VAL A 105 12.03 -0.12 -18.51
N ALA A 106 12.24 1.17 -18.23
CA ALA A 106 13.52 1.83 -18.49
C ALA A 106 14.58 1.54 -17.42
N GLY A 107 14.19 1.49 -16.15
CA GLY A 107 15.11 1.36 -15.02
C GLY A 107 15.32 -0.07 -14.53
N HIS A 108 14.30 -0.93 -14.69
CA HIS A 108 14.34 -2.30 -14.20
C HIS A 108 14.30 -3.37 -15.29
N GLY A 109 14.23 -2.98 -16.56
CA GLY A 109 14.25 -3.92 -17.67
C GLY A 109 13.00 -4.80 -17.81
N VAL A 110 11.90 -4.45 -17.15
CA VAL A 110 10.63 -5.17 -17.26
C VAL A 110 10.16 -5.13 -18.71
N ARG A 111 9.75 -6.28 -19.25
CA ARG A 111 9.30 -6.41 -20.63
C ARG A 111 7.82 -6.78 -20.76
N ARG A 112 7.16 -7.12 -19.68
CA ARG A 112 5.73 -7.45 -19.69
C ARG A 112 5.01 -6.74 -18.56
N LEU A 113 4.04 -5.93 -18.94
CA LEU A 113 3.21 -5.16 -18.01
C LEU A 113 1.74 -5.52 -18.18
N LEU A 114 1.07 -5.74 -17.06
CA LEU A 114 -0.37 -5.86 -16.97
C LEU A 114 -0.90 -4.62 -16.24
N LEU A 115 -1.40 -3.65 -16.99
CA LEU A 115 -1.94 -2.41 -16.45
C LEU A 115 -3.43 -2.57 -16.19
N VAL A 116 -3.85 -2.35 -14.96
CA VAL A 116 -5.23 -2.54 -14.54
C VAL A 116 -5.82 -1.25 -14.00
N SER A 117 -6.98 -0.90 -14.51
CA SER A 117 -7.78 0.23 -14.01
C SER A 117 -9.26 0.00 -14.29
N ARG A 118 -10.14 0.74 -13.65
CA ARG A 118 -11.59 0.59 -13.86
C ARG A 118 -12.02 0.86 -15.32
N ARG A 119 -11.34 1.77 -16.02
CA ARG A 119 -11.63 2.09 -17.42
C ARG A 119 -10.82 1.25 -18.41
N GLY A 120 -9.79 0.57 -17.97
CA GLY A 120 -8.93 -0.22 -18.85
C GLY A 120 -8.39 0.60 -20.02
N SER A 121 -8.54 0.07 -21.24
CA SER A 121 -8.13 0.71 -22.49
C SER A 121 -8.87 2.01 -22.81
N ASP A 122 -10.06 2.20 -22.24
CA ASP A 122 -10.87 3.41 -22.46
C ASP A 122 -10.42 4.59 -21.55
N ALA A 123 -9.38 4.38 -20.75
CA ALA A 123 -8.78 5.47 -19.98
C ALA A 123 -8.04 6.42 -20.90
N GLU A 124 -8.20 7.71 -20.65
CA GLU A 124 -7.49 8.76 -21.38
C GLU A 124 -5.97 8.55 -21.29
N GLY A 125 -5.27 8.61 -22.41
CA GLY A 125 -3.83 8.40 -22.52
C GLY A 125 -3.38 6.93 -22.43
N ALA A 126 -4.30 5.96 -22.32
CA ALA A 126 -3.92 4.55 -22.22
C ALA A 126 -3.30 4.01 -23.53
N ALA A 127 -3.86 4.37 -24.67
CA ALA A 127 -3.35 3.95 -25.97
C ALA A 127 -1.95 4.52 -26.26
N GLU A 128 -1.74 5.79 -25.94
CA GLU A 128 -0.46 6.48 -26.07
C GLU A 128 0.59 5.85 -25.16
N LEU A 129 0.24 5.53 -23.92
CA LEU A 129 1.15 4.86 -22.98
C LEU A 129 1.54 3.47 -23.50
N VAL A 130 0.60 2.69 -24.01
CA VAL A 130 0.88 1.37 -24.60
C VAL A 130 1.83 1.48 -25.80
N ALA A 131 1.59 2.44 -26.69
CA ALA A 131 2.46 2.67 -27.85
C ALA A 131 3.88 3.07 -27.43
N GLU A 132 4.00 4.03 -26.51
CA GLU A 132 5.29 4.50 -25.98
C GLU A 132 6.11 3.38 -25.33
N LEU A 133 5.48 2.57 -24.47
CA LEU A 133 6.15 1.44 -23.81
C LEU A 133 6.49 0.33 -24.80
N GLY A 134 5.64 0.14 -25.84
CA GLY A 134 5.90 -0.77 -26.95
C GLY A 134 7.14 -0.38 -27.76
N GLU A 135 7.34 0.91 -28.05
CA GLU A 135 8.56 1.42 -28.69
C GLU A 135 9.83 1.13 -27.85
N SER A 136 9.67 1.06 -26.53
CA SER A 136 10.74 0.67 -25.61
C SER A 136 10.93 -0.85 -25.49
N GLY A 137 10.21 -1.65 -26.29
CA GLY A 137 10.31 -3.10 -26.35
C GLY A 137 9.52 -3.83 -25.26
N ALA A 138 8.56 -3.17 -24.62
CA ALA A 138 7.68 -3.82 -23.65
C ALA A 138 6.36 -4.28 -24.29
N VAL A 139 5.87 -5.43 -23.87
CA VAL A 139 4.52 -5.90 -24.17
C VAL A 139 3.59 -5.45 -23.04
N VAL A 140 2.59 -4.65 -23.38
CA VAL A 140 1.69 -4.07 -22.40
C VAL A 140 0.26 -4.55 -22.67
N THR A 141 -0.32 -5.19 -21.68
CA THR A 141 -1.74 -5.56 -21.67
C THR A 141 -2.48 -4.59 -20.74
N VAL A 142 -3.60 -4.05 -21.21
CA VAL A 142 -4.45 -3.16 -20.41
C VAL A 142 -5.79 -3.82 -20.19
N CYS A 143 -6.19 -3.97 -18.90
CA CYS A 143 -7.46 -4.59 -18.53
C CYS A 143 -8.33 -3.63 -17.72
N ALA A 144 -9.63 -3.66 -18.02
CA ALA A 144 -10.64 -3.03 -17.17
C ALA A 144 -10.95 -3.97 -15.99
N CYS A 145 -10.73 -3.48 -14.76
CA CYS A 145 -11.02 -4.26 -13.55
C CYS A 145 -11.19 -3.30 -12.37
N ASP A 146 -12.22 -3.51 -11.58
CA ASP A 146 -12.28 -2.96 -10.24
C ASP A 146 -11.53 -3.90 -9.30
N VAL A 147 -10.41 -3.42 -8.76
CA VAL A 147 -9.56 -4.23 -7.86
C VAL A 147 -10.21 -4.52 -6.50
N ALA A 148 -11.30 -3.85 -6.17
CA ALA A 148 -12.11 -4.17 -5.00
C ALA A 148 -13.06 -5.37 -5.24
N ASP A 149 -13.25 -5.78 -6.50
CA ASP A 149 -13.99 -6.99 -6.87
C ASP A 149 -13.04 -8.18 -6.95
N ARG A 150 -13.21 -9.13 -6.02
CA ARG A 150 -12.36 -10.31 -5.91
C ARG A 150 -12.38 -11.19 -7.16
N ASP A 151 -13.55 -11.39 -7.73
CA ASP A 151 -13.72 -12.29 -8.88
C ASP A 151 -13.13 -11.67 -10.14
N ALA A 152 -13.27 -10.33 -10.31
CA ALA A 152 -12.63 -9.60 -11.37
C ALA A 152 -11.09 -9.67 -11.26
N VAL A 153 -10.54 -9.53 -10.07
CA VAL A 153 -9.08 -9.68 -9.83
C VAL A 153 -8.65 -11.11 -10.14
N ALA A 154 -9.39 -12.13 -9.69
CA ALA A 154 -9.08 -13.52 -9.96
C ALA A 154 -9.06 -13.82 -11.47
N ALA A 155 -10.02 -13.29 -12.23
CA ALA A 155 -10.08 -13.45 -13.68
C ALA A 155 -8.87 -12.80 -14.37
N VAL A 156 -8.47 -11.60 -13.94
CA VAL A 156 -7.29 -10.91 -14.47
C VAL A 156 -6.01 -11.68 -14.19
N LEU A 157 -5.84 -12.21 -12.99
CA LEU A 157 -4.66 -12.99 -12.61
C LEU A 157 -4.60 -14.34 -13.35
N ALA A 158 -5.74 -15.00 -13.53
CA ALA A 158 -5.83 -16.26 -14.28
C ALA A 158 -5.55 -16.09 -15.78
N ALA A 159 -5.70 -14.89 -16.33
CA ALA A 159 -5.38 -14.59 -17.72
C ALA A 159 -3.89 -14.34 -17.98
N VAL A 160 -3.06 -14.27 -16.95
CA VAL A 160 -1.60 -14.11 -17.11
C VAL A 160 -1.04 -15.39 -17.73
N PRO A 161 -0.29 -15.30 -18.86
CA PRO A 161 0.27 -16.47 -19.51
C PRO A 161 1.25 -17.25 -18.60
N VAL A 162 1.17 -18.56 -18.62
CA VAL A 162 2.06 -19.44 -17.82
C VAL A 162 3.53 -19.28 -18.22
N GLU A 163 3.78 -18.99 -19.49
CA GLU A 163 5.12 -18.77 -20.04
C GLU A 163 5.74 -17.45 -19.52
N HIS A 164 4.92 -16.53 -19.07
CA HIS A 164 5.31 -15.23 -18.54
C HIS A 164 4.59 -14.93 -17.23
N PRO A 165 4.91 -15.71 -16.20
CA PRO A 165 4.15 -15.70 -14.96
C PRO A 165 4.20 -14.35 -14.25
N LEU A 166 3.24 -14.10 -13.38
CA LEU A 166 3.24 -12.92 -12.53
C LEU A 166 4.39 -12.99 -11.53
N THR A 167 5.33 -12.04 -11.62
CA THR A 167 6.50 -11.96 -10.75
C THR A 167 6.51 -10.71 -9.87
N GLY A 168 5.66 -9.73 -10.18
CA GLY A 168 5.57 -8.51 -9.38
C GLY A 168 4.18 -7.89 -9.39
N VAL A 169 3.84 -7.24 -8.28
CA VAL A 169 2.63 -6.42 -8.13
C VAL A 169 3.01 -5.04 -7.62
N VAL A 170 2.56 -4.01 -8.32
CA VAL A 170 2.65 -2.62 -7.87
C VAL A 170 1.23 -2.08 -7.72
N HIS A 171 0.79 -1.88 -6.49
CA HIS A 171 -0.56 -1.44 -6.20
C HIS A 171 -0.64 0.07 -6.05
N LEU A 172 -1.19 0.75 -7.08
CA LEU A 172 -1.34 2.21 -7.12
C LEU A 172 -2.81 2.65 -7.25
N ALA A 173 -3.74 1.69 -7.34
CA ALA A 173 -5.15 2.01 -7.37
C ALA A 173 -5.57 2.67 -6.06
N GLY A 174 -6.24 3.80 -6.16
CA GLY A 174 -6.71 4.52 -4.99
C GLY A 174 -7.63 5.66 -5.37
N VAL A 175 -8.41 6.09 -4.42
CA VAL A 175 -9.22 7.32 -4.49
C VAL A 175 -8.90 8.17 -3.27
N LEU A 176 -9.09 9.47 -3.41
CA LEU A 176 -9.03 10.44 -2.32
C LEU A 176 -10.45 10.95 -2.07
N ASP A 177 -10.83 11.00 -0.81
CA ASP A 177 -12.04 11.65 -0.32
C ASP A 177 -11.73 12.30 1.02
N ASP A 178 -10.84 13.30 0.95
CA ASP A 178 -10.30 13.97 2.12
C ASP A 178 -11.36 14.89 2.76
N GLY A 179 -11.33 14.99 4.07
CA GLY A 179 -12.20 15.85 4.84
C GLY A 179 -11.75 15.92 6.29
N VAL A 180 -12.22 16.95 6.99
CA VAL A 180 -12.03 17.06 8.44
C VAL A 180 -12.75 15.93 9.15
N ILE A 181 -12.25 15.51 10.32
CA ILE A 181 -12.74 14.32 11.03
C ILE A 181 -14.26 14.34 11.26
N GLY A 182 -14.83 15.51 11.52
CA GLY A 182 -16.28 15.67 11.71
C GLY A 182 -17.12 15.55 10.44
N ALA A 183 -16.50 15.55 9.25
CA ALA A 183 -17.14 15.36 7.95
C ALA A 183 -16.96 13.94 7.38
N LEU A 184 -16.21 13.09 8.06
CA LEU A 184 -16.03 11.70 7.65
C LEU A 184 -17.28 10.89 8.01
N THR A 185 -17.81 10.16 7.03
CA THR A 185 -18.88 9.18 7.22
C THR A 185 -18.39 7.77 6.94
N PRO A 186 -19.09 6.73 7.41
CA PRO A 186 -18.74 5.35 7.08
C PRO A 186 -18.61 5.13 5.57
N GLU A 187 -19.51 5.68 4.77
CA GLU A 187 -19.55 5.50 3.31
C GLU A 187 -18.31 6.11 2.63
N ARG A 188 -17.86 7.29 3.10
CA ARG A 188 -16.63 7.92 2.61
C ARG A 188 -15.41 7.07 2.95
N ILE A 189 -15.34 6.55 4.19
CA ILE A 189 -14.27 5.66 4.63
C ILE A 189 -14.27 4.37 3.81
N GLU A 190 -15.44 3.75 3.60
CA GLU A 190 -15.58 2.55 2.77
C GLU A 190 -15.14 2.79 1.33
N GLY A 191 -15.53 3.93 0.74
CA GLY A 191 -15.11 4.31 -0.61
C GLY A 191 -13.59 4.40 -0.79
N VAL A 192 -12.89 4.91 0.23
CA VAL A 192 -11.41 4.99 0.23
C VAL A 192 -10.78 3.64 0.56
N PHE A 193 -11.40 2.85 1.44
CA PHE A 193 -10.89 1.54 1.86
C PHE A 193 -11.02 0.48 0.77
N ALA A 194 -12.06 0.55 -0.07
CA ALA A 194 -12.28 -0.43 -1.13
C ALA A 194 -11.02 -0.63 -2.01
N PRO A 195 -10.46 0.40 -2.68
CA PRO A 195 -9.25 0.23 -3.47
C PRO A 195 -7.97 0.08 -2.65
N LYS A 196 -7.90 0.54 -1.40
CA LYS A 196 -6.65 0.55 -0.62
C LYS A 196 -6.51 -0.61 0.37
N VAL A 197 -7.61 -1.09 0.94
CA VAL A 197 -7.59 -2.15 1.94
C VAL A 197 -8.17 -3.45 1.38
N THR A 198 -9.40 -3.38 0.84
CA THR A 198 -10.07 -4.57 0.31
C THR A 198 -9.31 -5.13 -0.90
N ALA A 199 -8.91 -4.26 -1.84
CA ALA A 199 -8.12 -4.66 -3.00
C ALA A 199 -6.78 -5.29 -2.62
N VAL A 200 -6.04 -4.73 -1.66
CA VAL A 200 -4.76 -5.31 -1.21
C VAL A 200 -4.97 -6.70 -0.62
N ARG A 201 -6.04 -6.92 0.14
CA ARG A 201 -6.35 -8.26 0.68
C ARG A 201 -6.65 -9.26 -0.43
N HIS A 202 -7.45 -8.86 -1.42
CA HIS A 202 -7.74 -9.71 -2.58
C HIS A 202 -6.47 -10.05 -3.36
N LEU A 203 -5.63 -9.06 -3.62
CA LEU A 203 -4.35 -9.27 -4.30
C LEU A 203 -3.45 -10.21 -3.51
N ASP A 204 -3.26 -9.98 -2.20
CA ASP A 204 -2.40 -10.83 -1.34
C ASP A 204 -2.91 -12.27 -1.30
N GLU A 205 -4.22 -12.48 -1.08
CA GLU A 205 -4.82 -13.82 -1.04
C GLU A 205 -4.69 -14.54 -2.38
N LEU A 206 -5.10 -13.89 -3.48
CA LEU A 206 -5.11 -14.50 -4.80
C LEU A 206 -3.70 -14.74 -5.38
N THR A 207 -2.75 -13.84 -5.12
CA THR A 207 -1.38 -14.05 -5.60
C THR A 207 -0.67 -15.19 -4.88
N ARG A 208 -0.97 -15.43 -3.61
CA ARG A 208 -0.47 -16.62 -2.90
C ARG A 208 -0.96 -17.94 -3.51
N GLU A 209 -2.16 -17.95 -4.06
CA GLU A 209 -2.76 -19.12 -4.70
C GLU A 209 -2.31 -19.28 -6.14
N LEU A 210 -2.30 -18.20 -6.92
CA LEU A 210 -2.17 -18.22 -8.38
C LEU A 210 -0.77 -17.86 -8.89
N ALA A 211 0.06 -17.23 -8.08
CA ALA A 211 1.38 -16.74 -8.46
C ALA A 211 2.44 -17.09 -7.40
N PRO A 212 2.72 -18.39 -7.15
CA PRO A 212 3.65 -18.82 -6.10
C PRO A 212 5.10 -18.35 -6.32
N GLN A 213 5.44 -17.90 -7.53
CA GLN A 213 6.74 -17.33 -7.90
C GLN A 213 6.81 -15.81 -7.76
N LEU A 214 5.80 -15.18 -7.14
CA LEU A 214 5.80 -13.73 -6.94
C LEU A 214 7.03 -13.28 -6.13
N ALA A 215 7.85 -12.42 -6.72
CA ALA A 215 9.09 -11.95 -6.12
C ALA A 215 8.89 -10.62 -5.35
N SER A 216 7.86 -9.83 -5.72
CA SER A 216 7.57 -8.54 -5.11
C SER A 216 6.08 -8.24 -5.07
N PHE A 217 5.67 -7.71 -3.92
CA PHE A 217 4.31 -7.19 -3.71
C PHE A 217 4.39 -5.83 -3.01
#